data_0cdbc1a5d85b572ace8c12d744224237
#
_entry.id   0cdbc1a5d85b572ace8c12d744224237
#
_cell.length_a   1.000
_cell.length_b   1.000
_cell.length_c   1.000
_cell.angle_alpha   90.00
_cell.angle_beta   90.00
_cell.angle_gamma   90.00
#
_symmetry.space_group_name_H-M   'P 1'
#
loop_
_entity.id
_entity.type
_entity.pdbx_description
1 polymer ?
#
loop_
_entity_poly.entity_id
_entity_poly.type
_entity_poly.pdbx_seq_one_letter_code
_entity_poly.pdbx_strand_id
1 'polypeptide(L)'
;MKLVIDSKIPFIKGYAELLGETRYIAGAAITANDVKDADVLIIRTRTHCNRQLLEGSNVKFIATATIGYDHIDTAYLAQAHIGWTNCPGCNATSVAQYVRGCLLNLALDGCWDEGDSFQQQAAKRILVESPHVIETLFSKLTLGIVGVGHVGSQVQKMAEALGFGKILLCDPPRAEREGGAGFVSLAEVAAHADVISFHTPLTQAPTSHATYHLADAAFFALLQPSAVVINSSRGEVVDTEALKDALHKHLLRAAIIDTWENEPNIDRQLLADAYIATPHIAGYSADGKANGTRMALQAVARHFGIDPSPFHAISAPTLPTDFCYYPQGYGAQYEALHLYDPQRDSVALKTHPENFEALRGAYPIRREK
;
A
#
# COMPACT_ATOMS: atom_id res chain seq x y z
N MET A 1 23.27 21.46 -12.67
CA MET A 1 22.98 20.02 -12.55
C MET A 1 21.92 19.66 -13.57
N LYS A 2 22.05 18.52 -14.26
CA LYS A 2 21.08 18.03 -15.24
C LYS A 2 20.25 16.92 -14.66
N LEU A 3 18.93 17.04 -14.71
CA LEU A 3 17.99 16.08 -14.14
C LEU A 3 17.12 15.45 -15.24
N VAL A 4 17.02 14.13 -15.24
CA VAL A 4 15.99 13.40 -15.99
C VAL A 4 14.91 12.94 -15.01
N ILE A 5 13.65 13.26 -15.32
CA ILE A 5 12.54 13.12 -14.39
C ILE A 5 11.38 12.39 -15.05
N ASP A 6 10.81 11.40 -14.37
CA ASP A 6 9.56 10.78 -14.82
C ASP A 6 8.44 11.83 -14.82
N SER A 7 7.93 12.14 -16.02
CA SER A 7 6.89 13.16 -16.25
C SER A 7 5.57 12.89 -15.53
N LYS A 8 5.38 11.69 -15.01
CA LYS A 8 4.18 11.27 -14.24
C LYS A 8 4.33 11.48 -12.73
N ILE A 9 5.43 12.05 -12.23
CA ILE A 9 5.56 12.42 -10.81
C ILE A 9 4.70 13.67 -10.56
N PRO A 10 3.67 13.59 -9.71
CA PRO A 10 2.80 14.73 -9.42
C PRO A 10 3.54 15.83 -8.66
N PHE A 11 3.11 17.08 -8.81
CA PHE A 11 3.57 18.25 -8.06
C PHE A 11 5.07 18.55 -8.16
N ILE A 12 5.80 17.96 -9.13
CA ILE A 12 7.26 18.12 -9.23
C ILE A 12 7.69 19.34 -10.04
N LYS A 13 6.88 19.73 -11.04
CA LYS A 13 7.18 20.86 -11.92
C LYS A 13 7.16 22.19 -11.15
N GLY A 14 8.09 23.06 -11.45
CA GLY A 14 8.31 24.32 -10.74
C GLY A 14 9.23 24.19 -9.53
N TYR A 15 9.31 23.00 -8.93
CA TYR A 15 10.22 22.71 -7.81
C TYR A 15 11.52 22.04 -8.27
N ALA A 16 11.45 21.08 -9.18
CA ALA A 16 12.67 20.39 -9.64
C ALA A 16 13.63 21.35 -10.36
N GLU A 17 13.12 22.37 -11.03
CA GLU A 17 13.89 23.42 -11.70
C GLU A 17 14.76 24.24 -10.74
N LEU A 18 14.45 24.24 -9.45
CA LEU A 18 15.31 24.85 -8.43
C LEU A 18 16.63 24.09 -8.23
N LEU A 19 16.68 22.83 -8.68
CA LEU A 19 17.89 22.00 -8.61
C LEU A 19 18.77 22.10 -9.88
N GLY A 20 18.22 22.56 -11.01
CA GLY A 20 18.97 22.70 -12.24
C GLY A 20 18.14 22.54 -13.50
N GLU A 21 18.79 22.19 -14.59
CA GLU A 21 18.16 21.92 -15.89
C GLU A 21 17.38 20.60 -15.85
N THR A 22 16.08 20.63 -16.16
CA THR A 22 15.18 19.49 -16.04
C THR A 22 14.69 19.01 -17.41
N ARG A 23 14.64 17.69 -17.58
CA ARG A 23 14.06 17.02 -18.73
C ARG A 23 13.01 16.02 -18.26
N TYR A 24 11.77 16.18 -18.72
CA TYR A 24 10.64 15.34 -18.34
C TYR A 24 10.34 14.30 -19.40
N ILE A 25 10.42 13.01 -19.06
CA ILE A 25 10.17 11.87 -19.94
C ILE A 25 9.23 10.91 -19.23
N ALA A 26 8.31 10.24 -19.94
CA ALA A 26 7.50 9.20 -19.33
C ALA A 26 8.40 8.05 -18.83
N GLY A 27 8.21 7.60 -17.58
CA GLY A 27 9.15 6.67 -16.94
C GLY A 27 9.45 5.40 -17.74
N ALA A 28 8.44 4.82 -18.42
CA ALA A 28 8.63 3.66 -19.29
C ALA A 28 9.39 3.96 -20.60
N ALA A 29 9.55 5.24 -20.97
CA ALA A 29 10.22 5.68 -22.20
C ALA A 29 11.64 6.21 -21.94
N ILE A 30 12.11 6.22 -20.69
CA ILE A 30 13.48 6.64 -20.36
C ILE A 30 14.47 5.58 -20.86
N THR A 31 15.43 6.01 -21.69
CA THR A 31 16.45 5.16 -22.32
C THR A 31 17.87 5.52 -21.84
N ALA A 32 18.85 4.66 -22.14
CA ALA A 32 20.25 4.91 -21.83
C ALA A 32 20.77 6.21 -22.47
N ASN A 33 20.27 6.56 -23.67
CA ASN A 33 20.65 7.81 -24.34
C ASN A 33 20.12 9.05 -23.58
N ASP A 34 18.97 8.92 -22.94
CA ASP A 34 18.36 10.02 -22.16
C ASP A 34 19.13 10.33 -20.88
N VAL A 35 19.74 9.33 -20.27
CA VAL A 35 20.45 9.48 -18.98
C VAL A 35 21.95 9.70 -19.14
N LYS A 36 22.48 9.64 -20.37
CA LYS A 36 23.91 9.67 -20.65
C LYS A 36 24.64 10.86 -20.04
N ASP A 37 24.07 12.06 -20.11
CA ASP A 37 24.64 13.31 -19.62
C ASP A 37 23.91 13.87 -18.37
N ALA A 38 22.99 13.09 -17.78
CA ALA A 38 22.27 13.47 -16.60
C ALA A 38 23.11 13.24 -15.33
N ASP A 39 23.05 14.17 -14.39
CA ASP A 39 23.63 14.00 -13.03
C ASP A 39 22.68 13.25 -12.10
N VAL A 40 21.36 13.45 -12.29
CA VAL A 40 20.30 12.93 -11.40
C VAL A 40 19.18 12.31 -12.21
N LEU A 41 18.67 11.21 -11.70
CA LEU A 41 17.46 10.56 -12.20
C LEU A 41 16.40 10.54 -11.10
N ILE A 42 15.20 11.14 -11.35
CA ILE A 42 14.06 11.09 -10.42
C ILE A 42 12.93 10.31 -11.08
N ILE A 43 12.58 9.17 -10.49
CA ILE A 43 11.76 8.15 -11.14
C ILE A 43 10.59 7.68 -10.28
N ARG A 44 9.81 6.79 -10.88
CA ARG A 44 8.81 5.92 -10.27
C ARG A 44 9.01 4.49 -10.76
N THR A 45 8.09 3.61 -10.42
CA THR A 45 8.16 2.15 -10.62
C THR A 45 8.32 1.68 -12.09
N ARG A 46 8.10 2.52 -13.10
CA ARG A 46 8.16 2.13 -14.52
C ARG A 46 9.55 2.27 -15.17
N THR A 47 10.51 2.82 -14.44
CA THR A 47 11.90 2.96 -14.92
C THR A 47 12.76 1.93 -14.21
N HIS A 48 13.25 0.93 -14.93
CA HIS A 48 14.14 -0.07 -14.35
C HIS A 48 15.58 0.45 -14.34
N CYS A 49 16.08 0.79 -13.15
CA CYS A 49 17.44 1.27 -12.94
C CYS A 49 18.41 0.09 -12.77
N ASN A 50 18.97 -0.35 -13.85
CA ASN A 50 19.90 -1.47 -13.94
C ASN A 50 21.13 -1.09 -14.81
N ARG A 51 22.05 -2.04 -14.98
CA ARG A 51 23.23 -1.88 -15.83
C ARG A 51 22.89 -1.40 -17.24
N GLN A 52 21.86 -1.97 -17.87
CA GLN A 52 21.48 -1.63 -19.25
C GLN A 52 21.10 -0.15 -19.40
N LEU A 53 20.43 0.44 -18.41
CA LEU A 53 20.05 1.86 -18.44
C LEU A 53 21.22 2.78 -18.11
N LEU A 54 22.08 2.39 -17.15
CA LEU A 54 22.97 3.33 -16.46
C LEU A 54 24.44 3.20 -16.84
N GLU A 55 24.86 2.11 -17.51
CA GLU A 55 26.25 1.91 -17.89
C GLU A 55 26.74 3.01 -18.85
N GLY A 56 27.84 3.66 -18.50
CA GLY A 56 28.40 4.79 -19.27
C GLY A 56 27.64 6.11 -19.13
N SER A 57 26.65 6.22 -18.23
CA SER A 57 26.00 7.48 -17.89
C SER A 57 26.81 8.30 -16.87
N ASN A 58 26.46 9.59 -16.77
CA ASN A 58 27.00 10.51 -15.76
C ASN A 58 26.19 10.52 -14.46
N VAL A 59 25.17 9.67 -14.32
CA VAL A 59 24.26 9.66 -13.18
C VAL A 59 25.00 9.38 -11.89
N LYS A 60 24.88 10.28 -10.92
CA LYS A 60 25.48 10.21 -9.59
C LYS A 60 24.50 9.84 -8.50
N PHE A 61 23.23 10.18 -8.73
CA PHE A 61 22.18 9.95 -7.73
C PHE A 61 20.83 9.63 -8.37
N ILE A 62 20.11 8.67 -7.76
CA ILE A 62 18.77 8.27 -8.18
C ILE A 62 17.81 8.43 -7.00
N ALA A 63 16.70 9.15 -7.20
CA ALA A 63 15.61 9.21 -6.24
C ALA A 63 14.35 8.58 -6.84
N THR A 64 13.78 7.56 -6.19
CA THR A 64 12.46 7.09 -6.58
C THR A 64 11.39 7.69 -5.67
N ALA A 65 10.41 8.41 -6.26
CA ALA A 65 9.29 9.02 -5.55
C ALA A 65 8.24 7.97 -5.14
N THR A 66 8.71 6.80 -4.70
CA THR A 66 7.92 5.63 -4.30
C THR A 66 8.52 4.98 -3.05
N ILE A 67 7.74 4.15 -2.34
CA ILE A 67 8.26 3.35 -1.23
C ILE A 67 8.99 2.12 -1.76
N GLY A 68 8.34 1.34 -2.63
CA GLY A 68 8.93 0.16 -3.27
C GLY A 68 10.06 0.55 -4.22
N TYR A 69 11.10 -0.25 -4.25
CA TYR A 69 12.29 -0.06 -5.08
C TYR A 69 12.68 -1.32 -5.85
N ASP A 70 11.75 -2.23 -6.08
CA ASP A 70 11.93 -3.48 -6.81
C ASP A 70 12.43 -3.28 -8.24
N HIS A 71 12.25 -2.07 -8.80
CA HIS A 71 12.74 -1.61 -10.10
C HIS A 71 14.17 -1.06 -10.08
N ILE A 72 14.86 -1.09 -8.93
CA ILE A 72 16.23 -0.60 -8.74
C ILE A 72 17.16 -1.77 -8.46
N ASP A 73 18.14 -2.02 -9.34
CA ASP A 73 19.22 -2.96 -9.11
C ASP A 73 20.25 -2.34 -8.13
N THR A 74 19.99 -2.51 -6.85
CA THR A 74 20.81 -1.94 -5.78
C THR A 74 22.24 -2.50 -5.75
N ALA A 75 22.43 -3.74 -6.21
CA ALA A 75 23.76 -4.36 -6.29
C ALA A 75 24.59 -3.69 -7.39
N TYR A 76 24.00 -3.46 -8.57
CA TYR A 76 24.65 -2.72 -9.62
C TYR A 76 24.96 -1.27 -9.23
N LEU A 77 24.03 -0.56 -8.60
CA LEU A 77 24.24 0.82 -8.15
C LEU A 77 25.42 0.93 -7.17
N ALA A 78 25.54 -0.03 -6.25
CA ALA A 78 26.67 -0.10 -5.32
C ALA A 78 28.00 -0.29 -6.06
N GLN A 79 28.07 -1.18 -7.06
CA GLN A 79 29.26 -1.39 -7.90
C GLN A 79 29.63 -0.14 -8.72
N ALA A 80 28.62 0.57 -9.24
CA ALA A 80 28.78 1.76 -10.07
C ALA A 80 29.00 3.03 -9.23
N HIS A 81 29.00 2.95 -7.91
CA HIS A 81 29.09 4.08 -6.97
C HIS A 81 28.00 5.14 -7.21
N ILE A 82 26.81 4.72 -7.62
CA ILE A 82 25.64 5.59 -7.79
C ILE A 82 24.85 5.61 -6.50
N GLY A 83 24.71 6.78 -5.89
CA GLY A 83 23.85 6.96 -4.71
C GLY A 83 22.38 6.82 -5.07
N TRP A 84 21.54 6.32 -4.15
CA TRP A 84 20.12 6.26 -4.39
C TRP A 84 19.29 6.38 -3.10
N THR A 85 18.01 6.72 -3.27
CA THR A 85 17.03 6.72 -2.18
C THR A 85 15.64 6.42 -2.69
N ASN A 86 14.80 5.91 -1.78
CA ASN A 86 13.35 5.83 -1.94
C ASN A 86 12.65 6.79 -0.96
N CYS A 87 11.33 6.74 -0.89
CA CYS A 87 10.50 7.59 -0.03
C CYS A 87 9.74 6.77 1.01
N PRO A 88 10.42 6.19 2.03
CA PRO A 88 9.79 5.31 3.00
C PRO A 88 8.72 6.07 3.80
N GLY A 89 7.52 5.47 3.91
CA GLY A 89 6.40 6.04 4.67
C GLY A 89 5.63 7.18 3.99
N CYS A 90 5.99 7.59 2.77
CA CYS A 90 5.34 8.75 2.11
C CYS A 90 3.82 8.58 1.95
N ASN A 91 3.31 7.36 1.81
CA ASN A 91 1.88 7.03 1.65
C ASN A 91 1.34 6.12 2.77
N ALA A 92 2.03 6.03 3.90
CA ALA A 92 1.63 5.10 4.97
C ALA A 92 0.22 5.39 5.51
N THR A 93 -0.15 6.66 5.65
CA THR A 93 -1.50 7.09 6.06
C THR A 93 -2.55 6.69 5.03
N SER A 94 -2.22 6.76 3.74
CA SER A 94 -3.10 6.33 2.65
C SER A 94 -3.47 4.85 2.77
N VAL A 95 -2.47 3.99 3.03
CA VAL A 95 -2.71 2.55 3.22
C VAL A 95 -3.53 2.29 4.49
N ALA A 96 -3.26 3.00 5.58
CA ALA A 96 -4.08 2.89 6.80
C ALA A 96 -5.54 3.33 6.56
N GLN A 97 -5.76 4.39 5.76
CA GLN A 97 -7.09 4.81 5.33
C GLN A 97 -7.79 3.73 4.49
N TYR A 98 -7.06 3.06 3.58
CA TYR A 98 -7.56 1.92 2.81
C TYR A 98 -8.02 0.79 3.74
N VAL A 99 -7.16 0.35 4.65
CA VAL A 99 -7.48 -0.71 5.63
C VAL A 99 -8.70 -0.31 6.48
N ARG A 100 -8.77 0.95 6.95
CA ARG A 100 -9.93 1.48 7.67
C ARG A 100 -11.22 1.36 6.84
N GLY A 101 -11.19 1.78 5.58
CA GLY A 101 -12.34 1.67 4.67
C GLY A 101 -12.80 0.23 4.48
N CYS A 102 -11.85 -0.71 4.35
CA CYS A 102 -12.14 -2.14 4.24
C CYS A 102 -12.81 -2.68 5.52
N LEU A 103 -12.27 -2.34 6.69
CA LEU A 103 -12.82 -2.77 7.99
C LEU A 103 -14.23 -2.23 8.22
N LEU A 104 -14.48 -0.97 7.87
CA LEU A 104 -15.81 -0.37 7.96
C LEU A 104 -16.81 -1.05 7.03
N ASN A 105 -16.43 -1.37 5.79
CA ASN A 105 -17.29 -2.14 4.88
C ASN A 105 -17.63 -3.52 5.44
N LEU A 106 -16.64 -4.26 5.97
CA LEU A 106 -16.86 -5.55 6.62
C LEU A 106 -17.84 -5.45 7.79
N ALA A 107 -17.68 -4.44 8.64
CA ALA A 107 -18.57 -4.21 9.77
C ALA A 107 -20.00 -3.88 9.33
N LEU A 108 -20.15 -3.02 8.31
CA LEU A 108 -21.45 -2.63 7.75
C LEU A 108 -22.16 -3.79 7.04
N ASP A 109 -21.42 -4.71 6.46
CA ASP A 109 -21.95 -5.89 5.78
C ASP A 109 -22.15 -7.09 6.77
N GLY A 110 -21.94 -6.89 8.08
CA GLY A 110 -22.17 -7.90 9.10
C GLY A 110 -21.19 -9.09 9.06
N CYS A 111 -19.94 -8.84 8.70
CA CYS A 111 -18.94 -9.90 8.51
C CYS A 111 -18.76 -10.81 9.73
N TRP A 112 -18.99 -10.31 10.93
CA TRP A 112 -18.82 -11.04 12.19
C TRP A 112 -20.13 -11.34 12.92
N ASP A 113 -21.29 -11.15 12.28
CA ASP A 113 -22.59 -11.50 12.84
C ASP A 113 -22.78 -13.01 12.85
N GLU A 114 -23.46 -13.53 13.90
CA GLU A 114 -23.75 -14.95 14.03
C GLU A 114 -24.87 -15.39 13.06
N GLY A 115 -24.71 -16.52 12.40
CA GLY A 115 -25.80 -17.31 11.86
C GLY A 115 -26.04 -17.31 10.35
N ASP A 116 -25.51 -16.38 9.56
CA ASP A 116 -25.69 -16.35 8.11
C ASP A 116 -24.38 -16.43 7.34
N SER A 117 -24.39 -17.03 6.13
CA SER A 117 -23.23 -16.94 5.25
C SER A 117 -23.02 -15.49 4.81
N PHE A 118 -21.80 -15.01 4.95
CA PHE A 118 -21.40 -13.63 4.61
C PHE A 118 -21.82 -13.19 3.19
N GLN A 119 -21.83 -14.10 2.22
CA GLN A 119 -22.30 -13.82 0.85
C GLN A 119 -23.80 -13.48 0.77
N GLN A 120 -24.62 -13.94 1.71
CA GLN A 120 -26.06 -13.60 1.76
C GLN A 120 -26.29 -12.26 2.47
N GLN A 121 -25.39 -11.86 3.38
CA GLN A 121 -25.50 -10.61 4.15
C GLN A 121 -25.03 -9.39 3.37
N ALA A 122 -24.10 -9.51 2.44
CA ALA A 122 -23.65 -8.40 1.57
C ALA A 122 -24.83 -7.72 0.81
N ALA A 123 -25.95 -8.40 0.65
CA ALA A 123 -27.18 -7.83 0.11
C ALA A 123 -28.00 -7.04 1.14
N LYS A 124 -27.70 -7.17 2.43
CA LYS A 124 -28.38 -6.47 3.54
C LYS A 124 -27.40 -5.51 4.20
N ARG A 125 -26.98 -4.43 3.51
CA ARG A 125 -26.31 -3.32 4.19
C ARG A 125 -27.20 -2.86 5.34
N ILE A 126 -26.89 -3.33 6.53
CA ILE A 126 -27.56 -2.91 7.74
C ILE A 126 -27.21 -1.44 7.90
N LEU A 127 -28.21 -0.57 7.83
CA LEU A 127 -28.10 0.81 8.25
C LEU A 127 -27.82 0.78 9.75
N VAL A 128 -26.54 0.71 10.13
CA VAL A 128 -26.12 0.82 11.52
C VAL A 128 -26.31 2.28 11.91
N GLU A 129 -27.38 2.57 12.60
CA GLU A 129 -27.79 3.92 12.97
C GLU A 129 -26.91 4.58 14.04
N SER A 130 -25.93 3.83 14.61
CA SER A 130 -25.13 4.33 15.71
C SER A 130 -23.63 4.04 15.57
N PRO A 131 -22.76 5.07 15.65
CA PRO A 131 -21.31 4.92 15.77
C PRO A 131 -20.88 3.94 16.86
N HIS A 132 -21.59 3.92 17.97
CA HIS A 132 -21.31 3.08 19.14
C HIS A 132 -21.39 1.57 18.84
N VAL A 133 -22.19 1.15 17.87
CA VAL A 133 -22.29 -0.27 17.47
C VAL A 133 -20.98 -0.75 16.83
N ILE A 134 -20.37 0.05 15.94
CA ILE A 134 -19.10 -0.28 15.30
C ILE A 134 -17.96 -0.31 16.31
N GLU A 135 -17.87 0.66 17.22
CA GLU A 135 -16.88 0.66 18.29
C GLU A 135 -17.02 -0.57 19.18
N THR A 136 -18.26 -0.92 19.56
CA THR A 136 -18.56 -2.11 20.35
C THR A 136 -18.18 -3.41 19.62
N LEU A 137 -18.34 -3.46 18.29
CA LEU A 137 -17.91 -4.59 17.48
C LEU A 137 -16.39 -4.74 17.53
N PHE A 138 -15.64 -3.69 17.18
CA PHE A 138 -14.18 -3.75 17.13
C PHE A 138 -13.54 -4.03 18.51
N SER A 139 -14.18 -3.61 19.61
CA SER A 139 -13.70 -3.90 20.97
C SER A 139 -13.66 -5.40 21.31
N LYS A 140 -14.37 -6.24 20.55
CA LYS A 140 -14.37 -7.69 20.70
C LYS A 140 -13.39 -8.40 19.76
N LEU A 141 -12.84 -7.68 18.77
CA LEU A 141 -11.99 -8.25 17.74
C LEU A 141 -10.50 -8.05 18.04
N THR A 142 -9.72 -8.98 17.54
CA THR A 142 -8.25 -8.95 17.54
C THR A 142 -7.73 -8.64 16.15
N LEU A 143 -6.92 -7.57 16.00
CA LEU A 143 -6.19 -7.27 14.77
C LEU A 143 -4.76 -7.78 14.84
N GLY A 144 -4.34 -8.61 13.90
CA GLY A 144 -2.95 -9.00 13.67
C GLY A 144 -2.32 -8.12 12.59
N ILE A 145 -1.19 -7.49 12.91
CA ILE A 145 -0.41 -6.66 11.99
C ILE A 145 0.91 -7.36 11.70
N VAL A 146 1.10 -7.79 10.45
CA VAL A 146 2.31 -8.45 9.98
C VAL A 146 3.17 -7.47 9.19
N GLY A 147 4.33 -7.10 9.75
CA GLY A 147 5.16 -5.99 9.30
C GLY A 147 4.76 -4.66 9.95
N VAL A 148 5.52 -4.25 10.97
CA VAL A 148 5.24 -3.05 11.79
C VAL A 148 6.21 -1.92 11.46
N GLY A 149 6.42 -1.69 10.15
CA GLY A 149 7.17 -0.56 9.61
C GLY A 149 6.33 0.72 9.61
N HIS A 150 6.60 1.63 8.65
CA HIS A 150 5.84 2.88 8.53
C HIS A 150 4.34 2.65 8.37
N VAL A 151 3.95 1.72 7.49
CA VAL A 151 2.53 1.41 7.22
C VAL A 151 1.90 0.71 8.42
N GLY A 152 2.49 -0.40 8.88
CA GLY A 152 1.92 -1.15 10.01
C GLY A 152 1.77 -0.31 11.27
N SER A 153 2.67 0.64 11.52
CA SER A 153 2.53 1.59 12.65
C SER A 153 1.38 2.57 12.48
N GLN A 154 1.05 2.99 11.25
CA GLN A 154 -0.14 3.81 11.00
C GLN A 154 -1.43 2.98 11.10
N VAL A 155 -1.40 1.72 10.65
CA VAL A 155 -2.52 0.78 10.81
C VAL A 155 -2.76 0.49 12.30
N GLN A 156 -1.71 0.32 13.09
CA GLN A 156 -1.83 0.18 14.55
C GLN A 156 -2.56 1.38 15.17
N LYS A 157 -2.11 2.61 14.88
CA LYS A 157 -2.75 3.84 15.38
C LYS A 157 -4.22 3.94 14.95
N MET A 158 -4.51 3.58 13.72
CA MET A 158 -5.87 3.54 13.19
C MET A 158 -6.73 2.51 13.94
N ALA A 159 -6.21 1.33 14.22
CA ALA A 159 -6.90 0.28 14.95
C ALA A 159 -7.16 0.66 16.43
N GLU A 160 -6.20 1.32 17.08
CA GLU A 160 -6.37 1.89 18.41
C GLU A 160 -7.52 2.92 18.41
N ALA A 161 -7.56 3.80 17.39
CA ALA A 161 -8.63 4.79 17.23
C ALA A 161 -10.01 4.19 16.89
N LEU A 162 -10.06 3.02 16.25
CA LEU A 162 -11.30 2.26 16.01
C LEU A 162 -11.75 1.46 17.22
N GLY A 163 -10.92 1.33 18.25
CA GLY A 163 -11.26 0.66 19.50
C GLY A 163 -11.12 -0.87 19.45
N PHE A 164 -10.19 -1.42 18.63
CA PHE A 164 -9.91 -2.86 18.67
C PHE A 164 -9.56 -3.33 20.07
N GLY A 165 -10.16 -4.45 20.50
CA GLY A 165 -9.96 -5.01 21.84
C GLY A 165 -8.54 -5.54 22.05
N LYS A 166 -7.90 -6.05 21.00
CA LYS A 166 -6.52 -6.52 21.02
C LYS A 166 -5.82 -6.26 19.70
N ILE A 167 -4.53 -5.91 19.77
CA ILE A 167 -3.66 -5.77 18.59
C ILE A 167 -2.43 -6.66 18.81
N LEU A 168 -2.18 -7.58 17.86
CA LEU A 168 -1.02 -8.44 17.82
C LEU A 168 -0.03 -7.92 16.77
N LEU A 169 1.20 -7.70 17.16
CA LEU A 169 2.26 -7.17 16.29
C LEU A 169 3.26 -8.28 15.94
N CYS A 170 3.45 -8.54 14.65
CA CYS A 170 4.44 -9.50 14.14
C CYS A 170 5.43 -8.80 13.21
N ASP A 171 6.66 -8.63 13.66
CA ASP A 171 7.78 -8.08 12.87
C ASP A 171 9.09 -8.67 13.42
N PRO A 172 9.49 -9.87 12.97
CA PRO A 172 10.69 -10.55 13.49
C PRO A 172 11.96 -9.70 13.38
N PRO A 173 12.27 -9.03 12.24
CA PRO A 173 13.44 -8.16 12.15
C PRO A 173 13.44 -7.02 13.17
N ARG A 174 12.27 -6.51 13.48
CA ARG A 174 12.10 -5.43 14.45
C ARG A 174 12.19 -5.96 15.88
N ALA A 175 11.56 -7.12 16.14
CA ALA A 175 11.65 -7.80 17.43
C ALA A 175 13.10 -8.12 17.82
N GLU A 176 13.93 -8.57 16.89
CA GLU A 176 15.37 -8.83 17.11
C GLU A 176 16.13 -7.56 17.49
N ARG A 177 15.84 -6.43 16.84
CA ARG A 177 16.50 -5.15 17.13
C ARG A 177 16.03 -4.51 18.44
N GLU A 178 14.77 -4.68 18.80
CA GLU A 178 14.12 -3.96 19.91
C GLU A 178 13.94 -4.82 21.17
N GLY A 179 14.42 -6.09 21.16
CA GLY A 179 14.37 -6.98 22.32
C GLY A 179 13.12 -7.83 22.45
N GLY A 180 12.27 -7.91 21.43
CA GLY A 180 11.15 -8.86 21.31
C GLY A 180 9.90 -8.51 22.11
N ALA A 181 9.97 -7.65 23.12
CA ALA A 181 8.83 -7.28 23.93
C ALA A 181 7.73 -6.59 23.08
N GLY A 182 6.48 -7.09 23.16
CA GLY A 182 5.36 -6.56 22.41
C GLY A 182 5.16 -7.15 21.00
N PHE A 183 6.06 -8.05 20.57
CA PHE A 183 5.90 -8.79 19.31
C PHE A 183 5.53 -10.25 19.57
N VAL A 184 4.73 -10.80 18.66
CA VAL A 184 4.34 -12.22 18.67
C VAL A 184 4.78 -12.90 17.37
N SER A 185 4.74 -14.23 17.34
CA SER A 185 5.03 -15.01 16.14
C SER A 185 3.91 -14.90 15.09
N LEU A 186 4.23 -15.19 13.82
CA LEU A 186 3.23 -15.25 12.75
C LEU A 186 2.17 -16.33 13.04
N ALA A 187 2.58 -17.46 13.60
CA ALA A 187 1.66 -18.53 14.00
C ALA A 187 0.67 -18.08 15.10
N GLU A 188 1.13 -17.26 16.03
CA GLU A 188 0.28 -16.67 17.06
C GLU A 188 -0.73 -15.68 16.48
N VAL A 189 -0.29 -14.85 15.50
CA VAL A 189 -1.21 -13.98 14.74
C VAL A 189 -2.25 -14.82 14.02
N ALA A 190 -1.83 -15.85 13.27
CA ALA A 190 -2.73 -16.72 12.53
C ALA A 190 -3.78 -17.40 13.42
N ALA A 191 -3.37 -17.90 14.58
CA ALA A 191 -4.26 -18.65 15.48
C ALA A 191 -5.26 -17.76 16.26
N HIS A 192 -4.97 -16.48 16.45
CA HIS A 192 -5.71 -15.65 17.40
C HIS A 192 -6.29 -14.35 16.84
N ALA A 193 -5.93 -13.95 15.63
CA ALA A 193 -6.45 -12.71 15.05
C ALA A 193 -7.75 -12.96 14.27
N ASP A 194 -8.73 -12.06 14.46
CA ASP A 194 -9.96 -12.02 13.66
C ASP A 194 -9.74 -11.30 12.32
N VAL A 195 -8.78 -10.38 12.29
CA VAL A 195 -8.32 -9.68 11.08
C VAL A 195 -6.80 -9.74 11.04
N ILE A 196 -6.23 -10.11 9.88
CA ILE A 196 -4.79 -10.14 9.68
C ILE A 196 -4.43 -9.25 8.50
N SER A 197 -3.57 -8.25 8.72
CA SER A 197 -3.18 -7.27 7.71
C SER A 197 -1.67 -7.29 7.47
N PHE A 198 -1.29 -7.55 6.20
CA PHE A 198 0.11 -7.66 5.79
C PHE A 198 0.65 -6.31 5.29
N HIS A 199 1.81 -5.90 5.83
CA HIS A 199 2.51 -4.64 5.53
C HIS A 199 4.02 -4.85 5.40
N THR A 200 4.45 -6.03 4.98
CA THR A 200 5.86 -6.40 4.82
C THR A 200 6.41 -5.96 3.44
N PRO A 201 7.71 -5.69 3.33
CA PRO A 201 8.36 -5.67 2.02
C PRO A 201 8.36 -7.10 1.43
N LEU A 202 8.60 -7.22 0.13
CA LEU A 202 8.88 -8.51 -0.50
C LEU A 202 10.37 -8.80 -0.37
N THR A 203 10.70 -9.92 0.29
CA THR A 203 12.06 -10.45 0.41
C THR A 203 12.08 -11.94 0.11
N GLN A 204 13.13 -12.38 -0.59
CA GLN A 204 13.30 -13.80 -0.96
C GLN A 204 14.48 -14.41 -0.19
N ALA A 205 14.48 -15.73 -0.04
CA ALA A 205 15.62 -16.46 0.48
C ALA A 205 16.90 -16.15 -0.38
N PRO A 206 18.10 -16.08 0.22
CA PRO A 206 18.46 -16.64 1.53
C PRO A 206 18.46 -15.61 2.67
N THR A 207 17.42 -14.86 2.91
CA THR A 207 17.32 -14.00 4.10
C THR A 207 16.68 -14.77 5.26
N SER A 208 17.04 -14.40 6.51
CA SER A 208 16.47 -15.02 7.72
C SER A 208 14.97 -14.79 7.88
N HIS A 209 14.43 -13.74 7.21
CA HIS A 209 13.03 -13.35 7.30
C HIS A 209 12.46 -13.12 5.89
N ALA A 210 12.51 -14.17 5.05
CA ALA A 210 11.87 -14.11 3.74
C ALA A 210 10.35 -13.93 3.88
N THR A 211 9.80 -13.08 3.02
CA THR A 211 8.36 -12.76 3.02
C THR A 211 7.64 -13.26 1.76
N TYR A 212 8.38 -13.83 0.81
CA TYR A 212 7.80 -14.50 -0.34
C TYR A 212 6.97 -15.71 0.14
N HIS A 213 5.70 -15.75 -0.23
CA HIS A 213 4.72 -16.74 0.21
C HIS A 213 4.69 -16.93 1.74
N LEU A 214 4.82 -15.79 2.47
CA LEU A 214 4.75 -15.79 3.94
C LEU A 214 3.41 -16.33 4.44
N ALA A 215 2.31 -16.01 3.74
CA ALA A 215 1.00 -16.60 3.96
C ALA A 215 0.81 -17.76 2.95
N ASP A 216 1.31 -18.90 3.31
CA ASP A 216 1.22 -20.17 2.58
C ASP A 216 0.09 -21.09 3.12
N ALA A 217 -0.01 -22.29 2.60
CA ALA A 217 -1.03 -23.27 3.04
C ALA A 217 -0.93 -23.61 4.55
N ALA A 218 0.28 -23.61 5.11
CA ALA A 218 0.47 -23.89 6.55
C ALA A 218 -0.05 -22.72 7.40
N PHE A 219 0.15 -21.46 6.95
CA PHE A 219 -0.43 -20.28 7.57
C PHE A 219 -1.95 -20.34 7.54
N PHE A 220 -2.58 -20.61 6.38
CA PHE A 220 -4.04 -20.68 6.27
C PHE A 220 -4.67 -21.78 7.09
N ALA A 221 -3.97 -22.90 7.29
CA ALA A 221 -4.43 -24.00 8.13
C ALA A 221 -4.52 -23.65 9.64
N LEU A 222 -3.86 -22.57 10.08
CA LEU A 222 -3.91 -22.09 11.47
C LEU A 222 -5.04 -21.10 11.73
N LEU A 223 -5.70 -20.58 10.69
CA LEU A 223 -6.70 -19.53 10.81
C LEU A 223 -7.98 -20.04 11.49
N GLN A 224 -8.68 -19.10 12.11
CA GLN A 224 -10.07 -19.34 12.49
C GLN A 224 -10.99 -19.12 11.28
N PRO A 225 -12.09 -19.89 11.14
CA PRO A 225 -13.03 -19.75 10.01
C PRO A 225 -13.67 -18.37 9.89
N SER A 226 -13.67 -17.57 10.97
CA SER A 226 -14.13 -16.17 11.00
C SER A 226 -13.08 -15.16 10.60
N ALA A 227 -11.82 -15.57 10.41
CA ALA A 227 -10.72 -14.67 10.13
C ALA A 227 -10.86 -13.98 8.77
N VAL A 228 -10.36 -12.76 8.69
CA VAL A 228 -10.25 -11.96 7.46
C VAL A 228 -8.78 -11.67 7.20
N VAL A 229 -8.35 -11.86 5.95
CA VAL A 229 -6.97 -11.54 5.53
C VAL A 229 -6.97 -10.34 4.59
N ILE A 230 -6.09 -9.37 4.86
CA ILE A 230 -5.88 -8.15 4.06
C ILE A 230 -4.44 -8.13 3.54
N ASN A 231 -4.27 -8.13 2.21
CA ASN A 231 -2.96 -7.90 1.61
C ASN A 231 -2.94 -6.58 0.81
N SER A 232 -2.28 -5.58 1.38
CA SER A 232 -1.98 -4.29 0.75
C SER A 232 -0.47 -3.99 0.72
N SER A 233 0.35 -5.04 0.74
CA SER A 233 1.81 -4.97 0.79
C SER A 233 2.46 -5.28 -0.57
N ARG A 234 2.66 -6.56 -0.88
CA ARG A 234 3.10 -7.12 -2.16
C ARG A 234 2.31 -8.38 -2.45
N GLY A 235 1.97 -8.62 -3.71
CA GLY A 235 1.19 -9.77 -4.13
C GLY A 235 1.79 -11.08 -3.64
N GLU A 236 3.07 -11.25 -3.90
CA GLU A 236 3.84 -12.46 -3.62
C GLU A 236 4.09 -12.72 -2.11
N VAL A 237 3.60 -11.87 -1.21
CA VAL A 237 3.59 -12.14 0.24
C VAL A 237 2.53 -13.20 0.58
N VAL A 238 1.48 -13.28 -0.20
CA VAL A 238 0.40 -14.25 -0.07
C VAL A 238 0.45 -15.20 -1.25
N ASP A 239 0.54 -16.49 -1.00
CA ASP A 239 0.45 -17.54 -2.03
C ASP A 239 -0.99 -17.57 -2.58
N THR A 240 -1.15 -17.20 -3.85
CA THR A 240 -2.45 -17.10 -4.52
C THR A 240 -3.20 -18.44 -4.53
N GLU A 241 -2.51 -19.56 -4.81
CA GLU A 241 -3.16 -20.86 -4.86
C GLU A 241 -3.59 -21.33 -3.46
N ALA A 242 -2.72 -21.11 -2.46
CA ALA A 242 -3.05 -21.43 -1.07
C ALA A 242 -4.23 -20.60 -0.55
N LEU A 243 -4.32 -19.32 -0.90
CA LEU A 243 -5.44 -18.47 -0.52
C LEU A 243 -6.76 -18.91 -1.17
N LYS A 244 -6.76 -19.21 -2.48
CA LYS A 244 -7.95 -19.75 -3.18
C LYS A 244 -8.43 -21.05 -2.54
N ASP A 245 -7.52 -21.96 -2.28
CA ASP A 245 -7.84 -23.24 -1.63
C ASP A 245 -8.43 -23.02 -0.22
N ALA A 246 -7.86 -22.08 0.55
CA ALA A 246 -8.36 -21.73 1.86
C ALA A 246 -9.76 -21.10 1.83
N LEU A 247 -10.04 -20.21 0.87
CA LEU A 247 -11.38 -19.64 0.65
C LEU A 247 -12.41 -20.71 0.29
N HIS A 248 -12.07 -21.61 -0.62
CA HIS A 248 -12.95 -22.71 -1.04
C HIS A 248 -13.22 -23.71 0.10
N LYS A 249 -12.25 -23.94 0.99
CA LYS A 249 -12.39 -24.80 2.17
C LYS A 249 -13.00 -24.10 3.39
N HIS A 250 -13.35 -22.82 3.25
CA HIS A 250 -13.86 -21.99 4.35
C HIS A 250 -12.95 -21.96 5.59
N LEU A 251 -11.62 -21.97 5.37
CA LEU A 251 -10.62 -21.79 6.43
C LEU A 251 -10.52 -20.34 6.92
N LEU A 252 -11.00 -19.40 6.11
CA LEU A 252 -11.16 -17.99 6.47
C LEU A 252 -12.48 -17.47 5.91
N ARG A 253 -12.97 -16.36 6.46
CA ARG A 253 -14.26 -15.78 6.09
C ARG A 253 -14.18 -14.93 4.83
N ALA A 254 -13.12 -14.12 4.70
CA ALA A 254 -12.96 -13.20 3.57
C ALA A 254 -11.50 -12.86 3.32
N ALA A 255 -11.19 -12.51 2.06
CA ALA A 255 -9.92 -11.93 1.66
C ALA A 255 -10.13 -10.54 1.05
N ILE A 256 -9.24 -9.61 1.37
CA ILE A 256 -9.16 -8.26 0.81
C ILE A 256 -7.78 -8.12 0.16
N ILE A 257 -7.77 -7.91 -1.15
CA ILE A 257 -6.54 -7.93 -1.95
C ILE A 257 -6.42 -6.63 -2.74
N ASP A 258 -5.38 -5.86 -2.43
CA ASP A 258 -4.98 -4.69 -3.20
C ASP A 258 -3.77 -4.98 -4.10
N THR A 259 -2.89 -5.87 -3.65
CA THR A 259 -1.66 -6.25 -4.35
C THR A 259 -1.72 -7.73 -4.75
N TRP A 260 -1.32 -8.03 -5.97
CA TRP A 260 -1.54 -9.32 -6.61
C TRP A 260 -0.26 -9.94 -7.13
N GLU A 261 -0.16 -11.26 -7.14
CA GLU A 261 0.86 -11.93 -7.94
C GLU A 261 0.60 -11.67 -9.43
N ASN A 262 1.68 -11.56 -10.19
CA ASN A 262 1.67 -11.40 -11.66
C ASN A 262 0.94 -10.15 -12.18
N GLU A 263 0.88 -9.04 -11.41
CA GLU A 263 0.32 -7.78 -11.90
C GLU A 263 0.92 -7.38 -13.27
N PRO A 264 0.13 -6.96 -14.25
CA PRO A 264 -1.31 -6.71 -14.20
C PRO A 264 -2.18 -7.93 -14.58
N ASN A 265 -1.58 -9.10 -14.84
CA ASN A 265 -2.27 -10.33 -15.27
C ASN A 265 -2.71 -11.14 -14.04
N ILE A 266 -3.58 -10.53 -13.24
CA ILE A 266 -4.04 -11.09 -11.96
C ILE A 266 -4.91 -12.34 -12.11
N ASP A 267 -4.91 -13.19 -11.08
CA ASP A 267 -5.76 -14.39 -11.04
C ASP A 267 -7.24 -14.01 -11.00
N ARG A 268 -8.01 -14.51 -11.97
CA ARG A 268 -9.43 -14.18 -12.15
C ARG A 268 -10.35 -14.86 -11.14
N GLN A 269 -9.96 -16.04 -10.67
CA GLN A 269 -10.73 -16.74 -9.66
C GLN A 269 -10.58 -16.02 -8.32
N LEU A 270 -9.34 -15.71 -7.91
CA LEU A 270 -9.12 -14.94 -6.69
C LEU A 270 -9.79 -13.57 -6.75
N LEU A 271 -9.80 -12.89 -7.91
CA LEU A 271 -10.52 -11.64 -8.11
C LEU A 271 -12.02 -11.77 -7.83
N ALA A 272 -12.64 -12.86 -8.28
CA ALA A 272 -14.05 -13.13 -8.05
C ALA A 272 -14.33 -13.45 -6.57
N ASP A 273 -13.48 -14.26 -5.95
CA ASP A 273 -13.67 -14.78 -4.59
C ASP A 273 -13.34 -13.75 -3.49
N ALA A 274 -12.42 -12.80 -3.76
CA ALA A 274 -12.06 -11.76 -2.81
C ALA A 274 -13.27 -10.87 -2.48
N TYR A 275 -13.43 -10.51 -1.20
CA TYR A 275 -14.49 -9.59 -0.76
C TYR A 275 -14.28 -8.19 -1.33
N ILE A 276 -13.11 -7.59 -1.13
CA ILE A 276 -12.66 -6.36 -1.79
C ILE A 276 -11.40 -6.67 -2.60
N ALA A 277 -11.40 -6.26 -3.87
CA ALA A 277 -10.32 -6.48 -4.82
C ALA A 277 -10.00 -5.15 -5.54
N THR A 278 -8.83 -4.58 -5.31
CA THR A 278 -8.47 -3.27 -5.85
C THR A 278 -7.17 -3.32 -6.68
N PRO A 279 -6.99 -2.41 -7.65
CA PRO A 279 -5.87 -2.49 -8.60
C PRO A 279 -4.59 -1.82 -8.07
N HIS A 280 -4.11 -2.26 -6.89
CA HIS A 280 -2.89 -1.77 -6.23
C HIS A 280 -2.90 -0.25 -6.02
N ILE A 281 -3.97 0.23 -5.34
CA ILE A 281 -4.22 1.67 -5.11
C ILE A 281 -4.33 2.04 -3.63
N ALA A 282 -4.10 1.12 -2.70
CA ALA A 282 -4.16 1.40 -1.27
C ALA A 282 -3.29 2.59 -0.86
N GLY A 283 -2.10 2.71 -1.47
CA GLY A 283 -1.16 3.83 -1.27
C GLY A 283 -1.41 5.06 -2.16
N TYR A 284 -2.52 5.15 -2.89
CA TYR A 284 -2.77 6.22 -3.85
C TYR A 284 -3.58 7.37 -3.23
N SER A 285 -2.88 8.37 -2.72
CA SER A 285 -3.46 9.63 -2.25
C SER A 285 -2.70 10.83 -2.81
N ALA A 286 -3.33 12.00 -2.85
CA ALA A 286 -2.68 13.25 -3.21
C ALA A 286 -1.59 13.61 -2.18
N ASP A 287 -1.89 13.39 -0.90
CA ASP A 287 -0.96 13.63 0.21
C ASP A 287 0.28 12.73 0.10
N GLY A 288 0.10 11.42 -0.07
CA GLY A 288 1.19 10.46 -0.24
C GLY A 288 2.06 10.77 -1.46
N LYS A 289 1.44 11.18 -2.59
CA LYS A 289 2.18 11.58 -3.79
C LYS A 289 2.96 12.88 -3.60
N ALA A 290 2.38 13.88 -2.92
CA ALA A 290 3.10 15.12 -2.56
C ALA A 290 4.26 14.84 -1.61
N ASN A 291 4.06 13.97 -0.61
CA ASN A 291 5.12 13.52 0.30
C ASN A 291 6.26 12.83 -0.46
N GLY A 292 5.97 11.89 -1.37
CA GLY A 292 6.98 11.22 -2.17
C GLY A 292 7.79 12.19 -3.02
N THR A 293 7.12 13.12 -3.70
CA THR A 293 7.80 14.17 -4.48
C THR A 293 8.69 15.05 -3.61
N ARG A 294 8.16 15.52 -2.47
CA ARG A 294 8.93 16.34 -1.51
C ARG A 294 10.16 15.60 -1.01
N MET A 295 10.01 14.36 -0.57
CA MET A 295 11.11 13.55 -0.04
C MET A 295 12.18 13.30 -1.09
N ALA A 296 11.79 12.97 -2.33
CA ALA A 296 12.72 12.75 -3.43
C ALA A 296 13.55 14.00 -3.73
N LEU A 297 12.91 15.17 -3.88
CA LEU A 297 13.60 16.44 -4.16
C LEU A 297 14.50 16.87 -2.99
N GLN A 298 14.04 16.70 -1.76
CA GLN A 298 14.86 16.98 -0.57
C GLN A 298 16.09 16.08 -0.48
N ALA A 299 15.96 14.80 -0.85
CA ALA A 299 17.08 13.89 -0.84
C ALA A 299 18.12 14.25 -1.91
N VAL A 300 17.69 14.60 -3.11
CA VAL A 300 18.58 15.14 -4.16
C VAL A 300 19.29 16.39 -3.66
N ALA A 301 18.55 17.36 -3.11
CA ALA A 301 19.13 18.59 -2.57
C ALA A 301 20.22 18.32 -1.52
N ARG A 302 19.92 17.48 -0.53
CA ARG A 302 20.89 17.09 0.50
C ARG A 302 22.13 16.42 -0.05
N HIS A 303 21.96 15.51 -1.04
CA HIS A 303 23.09 14.79 -1.64
C HIS A 303 24.06 15.75 -2.34
N PHE A 304 23.57 16.82 -2.95
CA PHE A 304 24.37 17.79 -3.66
C PHE A 304 24.68 19.06 -2.84
N GLY A 305 24.37 19.08 -1.55
CA GLY A 305 24.66 20.23 -0.67
C GLY A 305 23.82 21.47 -0.96
N ILE A 306 22.62 21.30 -1.55
CA ILE A 306 21.65 22.36 -1.86
C ILE A 306 20.65 22.46 -0.71
N ASP A 307 20.17 23.68 -0.38
CA ASP A 307 19.14 23.87 0.63
C ASP A 307 17.84 23.13 0.29
N PRO A 308 17.36 22.19 1.13
CA PRO A 308 16.14 21.43 0.89
C PRO A 308 14.88 22.21 1.31
N SER A 309 14.97 23.36 1.95
CA SER A 309 13.84 24.08 2.54
C SER A 309 12.76 24.50 1.56
N PRO A 310 13.04 24.90 0.29
CA PRO A 310 11.99 25.26 -0.67
C PRO A 310 11.00 24.11 -0.96
N PHE A 311 11.43 22.85 -0.82
CA PHE A 311 10.59 21.70 -1.12
C PHE A 311 9.55 21.40 -0.03
N HIS A 312 9.63 22.03 1.15
CA HIS A 312 8.59 21.92 2.18
C HIS A 312 7.23 22.47 1.73
N ALA A 313 7.23 23.37 0.76
CA ALA A 313 6.01 23.93 0.19
C ALA A 313 5.20 22.96 -0.67
N ILE A 314 5.79 21.80 -1.05
CA ILE A 314 5.08 20.79 -1.85
C ILE A 314 4.00 20.15 -0.99
N SER A 315 2.75 20.36 -1.35
CA SER A 315 1.57 19.84 -0.67
C SER A 315 0.52 19.37 -1.68
N ALA A 316 -0.39 18.53 -1.22
CA ALA A 316 -1.54 18.15 -2.01
C ALA A 316 -2.50 19.34 -2.18
N PRO A 317 -3.20 19.44 -3.33
CA PRO A 317 -4.19 20.51 -3.52
C PRO A 317 -5.36 20.33 -2.56
N THR A 318 -6.02 21.46 -2.21
CA THR A 318 -7.24 21.42 -1.41
C THR A 318 -8.33 20.69 -2.20
N LEU A 319 -9.06 19.80 -1.53
CA LEU A 319 -10.25 19.19 -2.13
C LEU A 319 -11.34 20.26 -2.31
N PRO A 320 -12.17 20.14 -3.35
CA PRO A 320 -13.43 20.83 -3.41
C PRO A 320 -14.24 20.56 -2.13
N THR A 321 -14.94 21.59 -1.60
CA THR A 321 -15.73 21.47 -0.36
C THR A 321 -16.93 20.54 -0.49
N ASP A 322 -17.34 20.22 -1.72
CA ASP A 322 -18.45 19.36 -2.10
C ASP A 322 -18.02 17.93 -2.52
N PHE A 323 -16.71 17.61 -2.36
CA PHE A 323 -16.21 16.27 -2.66
C PHE A 323 -16.69 15.27 -1.60
N CYS A 324 -17.80 14.60 -1.91
CA CYS A 324 -18.39 13.56 -1.08
C CYS A 324 -18.85 12.40 -1.95
N TYR A 325 -18.47 11.18 -1.59
CA TYR A 325 -18.91 9.97 -2.29
C TYR A 325 -20.34 9.55 -1.90
N TYR A 326 -20.82 9.97 -0.72
CA TYR A 326 -22.12 9.61 -0.18
C TYR A 326 -22.98 10.84 0.13
N PRO A 327 -24.32 10.75 0.05
CA PRO A 327 -25.22 11.81 0.44
C PRO A 327 -25.08 12.17 1.93
N GLN A 328 -25.37 13.42 2.27
CA GLN A 328 -25.41 13.90 3.66
C GLN A 328 -26.40 13.09 4.52
N GLY A 329 -26.02 12.77 5.75
CA GLY A 329 -26.93 12.14 6.73
C GLY A 329 -26.44 10.87 7.39
N TYR A 330 -25.24 10.38 7.07
CA TYR A 330 -24.63 9.24 7.74
C TYR A 330 -23.70 9.70 8.89
N GLY A 331 -23.60 8.90 9.96
CA GLY A 331 -22.75 9.21 11.12
C GLY A 331 -21.24 9.22 10.83
N ALA A 332 -20.42 9.57 11.83
CA ALA A 332 -18.97 9.82 11.70
C ALA A 332 -18.16 8.69 11.05
N GLN A 333 -18.53 7.42 11.26
CA GLN A 333 -17.87 6.28 10.62
C GLN A 333 -18.17 6.24 9.10
N TYR A 334 -19.34 6.68 8.71
CA TYR A 334 -19.70 6.83 7.30
C TYR A 334 -18.99 8.01 6.65
N GLU A 335 -18.69 9.09 7.39
CA GLU A 335 -17.84 10.17 6.89
C GLU A 335 -16.49 9.67 6.41
N ALA A 336 -15.91 8.67 7.06
CA ALA A 336 -14.67 8.06 6.62
C ALA A 336 -14.81 7.41 5.22
N LEU A 337 -15.96 6.80 4.92
CA LEU A 337 -16.29 6.25 3.61
C LEU A 337 -16.72 7.33 2.60
N HIS A 338 -17.17 8.50 3.05
CA HIS A 338 -17.41 9.65 2.15
C HIS A 338 -16.14 10.12 1.47
N LEU A 339 -15.01 10.13 2.20
CA LEU A 339 -13.72 10.50 1.65
C LEU A 339 -13.12 9.38 0.80
N TYR A 340 -13.34 8.13 1.20
CA TYR A 340 -12.80 6.98 0.50
C TYR A 340 -13.57 5.68 0.82
N ASP A 341 -14.06 5.01 -0.23
CA ASP A 341 -14.73 3.72 -0.15
C ASP A 341 -14.07 2.70 -1.10
N PRO A 342 -13.27 1.74 -0.60
CA PRO A 342 -12.59 0.75 -1.42
C PRO A 342 -13.55 -0.20 -2.14
N GLN A 343 -14.79 -0.34 -1.68
CA GLN A 343 -15.79 -1.16 -2.35
C GLN A 343 -16.13 -0.66 -3.75
N ARG A 344 -16.11 0.65 -3.99
CA ARG A 344 -16.31 1.23 -5.32
C ARG A 344 -15.22 0.84 -6.30
N ASP A 345 -13.97 0.88 -5.83
CA ASP A 345 -12.82 0.48 -6.64
C ASP A 345 -12.83 -1.03 -6.93
N SER A 346 -13.29 -1.81 -5.94
CA SER A 346 -13.49 -3.25 -6.09
C SER A 346 -14.53 -3.58 -7.15
N VAL A 347 -15.67 -2.91 -7.14
CA VAL A 347 -16.71 -3.09 -8.15
C VAL A 347 -16.17 -2.75 -9.55
N ALA A 348 -15.43 -1.65 -9.69
CA ALA A 348 -14.84 -1.24 -10.96
C ALA A 348 -13.86 -2.30 -11.51
N LEU A 349 -12.97 -2.84 -10.66
CA LEU A 349 -12.02 -3.87 -11.08
C LEU A 349 -12.70 -5.20 -11.39
N LYS A 350 -13.65 -5.64 -10.57
CA LYS A 350 -14.41 -6.89 -10.81
C LYS A 350 -15.25 -6.82 -12.10
N THR A 351 -15.77 -5.66 -12.42
CA THR A 351 -16.56 -5.46 -13.65
C THR A 351 -15.68 -5.43 -14.90
N HIS A 352 -14.49 -4.82 -14.80
CA HIS A 352 -13.55 -4.61 -15.91
C HIS A 352 -12.14 -5.04 -15.54
N PRO A 353 -11.90 -6.33 -15.30
CA PRO A 353 -10.61 -6.79 -14.82
C PRO A 353 -9.46 -6.68 -15.85
N GLU A 354 -9.79 -6.54 -17.13
CA GLU A 354 -8.83 -6.23 -18.22
C GLU A 354 -8.26 -4.81 -18.11
N ASN A 355 -8.93 -3.94 -17.37
CA ASN A 355 -8.56 -2.53 -17.20
C ASN A 355 -7.69 -2.29 -15.95
N PHE A 356 -7.07 -3.31 -15.36
CA PHE A 356 -6.24 -3.17 -14.14
C PHE A 356 -5.28 -1.98 -14.21
N GLU A 357 -4.45 -1.92 -15.25
CA GLU A 357 -3.47 -0.84 -15.44
C GLU A 357 -4.12 0.52 -15.71
N ALA A 358 -5.23 0.55 -16.44
CA ALA A 358 -5.95 1.79 -16.72
C ALA A 358 -6.59 2.36 -15.44
N LEU A 359 -7.25 1.51 -14.66
CA LEU A 359 -7.84 1.88 -13.36
C LEU A 359 -6.78 2.39 -12.39
N ARG A 360 -5.63 1.71 -12.30
CA ARG A 360 -4.49 2.13 -11.48
C ARG A 360 -3.88 3.44 -11.98
N GLY A 361 -3.66 3.55 -13.29
CA GLY A 361 -2.95 4.68 -13.92
C GLY A 361 -3.75 5.98 -13.91
N ALA A 362 -5.07 5.90 -14.06
CA ALA A 362 -6.01 7.03 -14.07
C ALA A 362 -6.72 7.23 -12.73
N TYR A 363 -6.26 6.55 -11.66
CA TYR A 363 -6.92 6.59 -10.35
C TYR A 363 -7.07 8.03 -9.82
N PRO A 364 -8.29 8.47 -9.50
CA PRO A 364 -8.52 9.79 -8.91
C PRO A 364 -7.89 9.86 -7.53
N ILE A 365 -6.99 10.82 -7.33
CA ILE A 365 -6.17 10.88 -6.12
C ILE A 365 -7.01 11.39 -4.95
N ARG A 366 -7.31 10.50 -3.99
CA ARG A 366 -8.02 10.86 -2.76
C ARG A 366 -7.15 11.63 -1.77
N ARG A 367 -7.76 12.22 -0.76
CA ARG A 367 -7.08 12.82 0.39
C ARG A 367 -7.03 11.82 1.55
N GLU A 368 -6.02 11.97 2.41
CA GLU A 368 -5.78 11.09 3.57
C GLU A 368 -6.57 11.49 4.82
N LYS A 369 -7.34 12.55 4.76
CA LYS A 369 -8.10 13.06 5.92
C LYS A 369 -9.55 12.65 5.84
#